data_31fc4363e3ebb3cb897ba41150120857
#
_entry.id   31fc4363e3ebb3cb897ba41150120857
#
_cell.length_a   1.000
_cell.length_b   1.000
_cell.length_c   1.000
_cell.angle_alpha   90.00
_cell.angle_beta   90.00
_cell.angle_gamma   90.00
#
_symmetry.space_group_name_H-M   'P 1'
#
loop_
_entity.id
_entity.type
_entity.pdbx_description
1 polymer ?
#
loop_
_entity_poly.entity_id
_entity_poly.type
_entity_poly.pdbx_seq_one_letter_code
_entity_poly.pdbx_strand_id
1 'polypeptide(L)'
;AVASIDDQRSILDSWGRVLNGLATDCRMKITLVNRPFDIEAFSGKLFLKKQNDGLDQYHAELNRVIMNRAKGSNGITQEKYMTLTAKRKNIEEARQFFGRAGKSLSIGMQRLASSVKLQSNHNRFRILHDFMRPDHRMTHDDTDELMRRGRHFADVFCPLALRYHKDYIETDSGFMRVLFVEEFPSRLSDELVHDLMGLPKQMVLSMDIEPVNTQTAHKLLDKIALSVESDIGRWQ
;
A
#
# COMPACT_ATOMS: atom_id res chain seq x y z
N ALA A 1 16.99 -8.21 -13.63
CA ALA A 1 16.66 -8.88 -14.91
C ALA A 1 15.18 -8.62 -15.18
N VAL A 2 14.84 -8.18 -16.38
CA VAL A 2 13.45 -7.99 -16.80
C VAL A 2 12.89 -9.40 -17.09
N ALA A 3 11.69 -9.70 -16.55
CA ALA A 3 11.02 -10.97 -16.79
C ALA A 3 10.74 -11.16 -18.30
N SER A 4 10.75 -12.41 -18.77
CA SER A 4 10.38 -12.70 -20.17
C SER A 4 8.94 -12.27 -20.46
N ILE A 5 8.59 -12.07 -21.74
CA ILE A 5 7.22 -11.70 -22.14
C ILE A 5 6.21 -12.75 -21.67
N ASP A 6 6.57 -14.02 -21.72
CA ASP A 6 5.71 -15.12 -21.27
C ASP A 6 5.52 -15.12 -19.75
N ASP A 7 6.58 -14.82 -19.00
CA ASP A 7 6.47 -14.63 -17.54
C ASP A 7 5.59 -13.45 -17.19
N GLN A 8 5.72 -12.32 -17.90
CA GLN A 8 4.87 -11.13 -17.69
C GLN A 8 3.40 -11.46 -17.95
N ARG A 9 3.09 -12.17 -19.03
CA ARG A 9 1.72 -12.62 -19.33
C ARG A 9 1.18 -13.55 -18.26
N SER A 10 1.99 -14.52 -17.82
CA SER A 10 1.62 -15.46 -16.76
C SER A 10 1.32 -14.74 -15.43
N ILE A 11 2.11 -13.72 -15.09
CA ILE A 11 1.87 -12.86 -13.92
C ILE A 11 0.56 -12.11 -14.07
N LEU A 12 0.33 -11.48 -15.23
CA LEU A 12 -0.91 -10.73 -15.51
C LEU A 12 -2.15 -11.61 -15.42
N ASP A 13 -2.11 -12.80 -16.02
CA ASP A 13 -3.21 -13.79 -15.97
C ASP A 13 -3.47 -14.25 -14.52
N SER A 14 -2.41 -14.48 -13.76
CA SER A 14 -2.52 -14.91 -12.37
C SER A 14 -3.10 -13.80 -11.50
N TRP A 15 -2.70 -12.56 -11.76
CA TRP A 15 -3.25 -11.39 -11.10
C TRP A 15 -4.72 -11.17 -11.46
N GLY A 16 -5.07 -11.30 -12.76
CA GLY A 16 -6.46 -11.27 -13.22
C GLY A 16 -7.34 -12.30 -12.51
N ARG A 17 -6.83 -13.52 -12.29
CA ARG A 17 -7.57 -14.54 -11.51
C ARG A 17 -7.76 -14.15 -10.06
N VAL A 18 -6.80 -13.48 -9.42
CA VAL A 18 -6.95 -12.97 -8.05
C VAL A 18 -8.06 -11.93 -7.99
N LEU A 19 -8.09 -10.97 -8.92
CA LEU A 19 -9.10 -9.92 -8.95
C LEU A 19 -10.49 -10.46 -9.31
N ASN A 20 -10.58 -11.33 -10.33
CA ASN A 20 -11.83 -11.96 -10.74
C ASN A 20 -12.38 -12.97 -9.70
N GLY A 21 -11.55 -13.42 -8.78
CA GLY A 21 -11.97 -14.25 -7.65
C GLY A 21 -12.63 -13.47 -6.51
N LEU A 22 -12.66 -12.14 -6.57
CA LEU A 22 -13.35 -11.31 -5.60
C LEU A 22 -14.87 -11.38 -5.81
N ALA A 23 -15.62 -11.47 -4.71
CA ALA A 23 -17.07 -11.36 -4.76
C ALA A 23 -17.49 -9.96 -5.20
N THR A 24 -18.57 -9.85 -5.98
CA THR A 24 -19.07 -8.57 -6.51
C THR A 24 -19.52 -7.57 -5.46
N ASP A 25 -19.76 -8.03 -4.24
CA ASP A 25 -20.09 -7.21 -3.07
C ASP A 25 -18.87 -6.94 -2.15
N CYS A 26 -17.68 -7.25 -2.65
CA CYS A 26 -16.41 -7.01 -1.96
C CYS A 26 -15.58 -5.97 -2.72
N ARG A 27 -15.21 -4.89 -2.08
CA ARG A 27 -14.26 -3.91 -2.62
C ARG A 27 -12.85 -4.24 -2.15
N MET A 28 -11.88 -4.09 -3.03
CA MET A 28 -10.46 -4.17 -2.70
C MET A 28 -9.83 -2.80 -2.86
N LYS A 29 -9.06 -2.40 -1.86
CA LYS A 29 -8.17 -1.24 -1.94
C LYS A 29 -6.73 -1.72 -1.90
N ILE A 30 -5.94 -1.37 -2.89
CA ILE A 30 -4.48 -1.53 -2.87
C ILE A 30 -3.90 -0.19 -2.44
N THR A 31 -3.05 -0.23 -1.43
CA THR A 31 -2.39 0.97 -0.89
C THR A 31 -0.88 0.75 -0.89
N LEU A 32 -0.18 1.63 -1.58
CA LEU A 32 1.27 1.71 -1.58
C LEU A 32 1.67 2.87 -0.68
N VAL A 33 2.57 2.61 0.27
CA VAL A 33 3.00 3.61 1.25
C VAL A 33 4.50 3.77 1.15
N ASN A 34 4.95 4.96 0.80
CA ASN A 34 6.34 5.37 0.93
C ASN A 34 6.55 6.03 2.28
N ARG A 35 7.54 5.55 3.01
CA ARG A 35 7.97 6.14 4.28
C ARG A 35 9.43 6.54 4.20
N PRO A 36 9.84 7.59 4.91
CA PRO A 36 11.25 7.85 5.15
C PRO A 36 11.89 6.62 5.78
N PHE A 37 13.10 6.30 5.34
CA PHE A 37 13.87 5.18 5.86
C PHE A 37 14.26 5.44 7.32
N ASP A 38 13.82 4.58 8.22
CA ASP A 38 14.16 4.67 9.64
C ASP A 38 15.57 4.10 9.88
N ILE A 39 16.56 5.00 9.88
CA ILE A 39 17.97 4.67 10.08
C ILE A 39 18.21 4.05 11.46
N GLU A 40 17.53 4.51 12.50
CA GLU A 40 17.75 4.02 13.87
C GLU A 40 17.21 2.60 14.05
N ALA A 41 15.98 2.35 13.59
CA ALA A 41 15.39 1.02 13.63
C ALA A 41 16.17 0.02 12.76
N PHE A 42 16.69 0.47 11.61
CA PHE A 42 17.54 -0.33 10.73
C PHE A 42 18.87 -0.66 11.36
N SER A 43 19.57 0.34 11.88
CA SER A 43 20.87 0.18 12.53
C SER A 43 20.78 -0.72 13.76
N GLY A 44 19.74 -0.56 14.57
CA GLY A 44 19.50 -1.40 15.75
C GLY A 44 19.30 -2.89 15.45
N LYS A 45 18.80 -3.23 14.24
CA LYS A 45 18.55 -4.62 13.85
C LYS A 45 19.68 -5.28 13.07
N LEU A 46 20.41 -4.51 12.26
CA LEU A 46 21.35 -5.05 11.28
C LEU A 46 22.80 -4.70 11.55
N PHE A 47 23.07 -3.67 12.34
CA PHE A 47 24.45 -3.29 12.63
C PHE A 47 25.07 -4.23 13.65
N LEU A 48 26.29 -4.64 13.33
CA LEU A 48 27.13 -5.35 14.27
C LEU A 48 27.56 -4.41 15.38
N LYS A 49 27.30 -4.81 16.61
CA LYS A 49 27.72 -4.08 17.81
C LYS A 49 29.21 -4.29 18.04
N LYS A 50 29.85 -3.31 18.65
CA LYS A 50 31.23 -3.46 19.13
C LYS A 50 31.30 -4.60 20.14
N GLN A 51 32.25 -5.53 19.91
CA GLN A 51 32.47 -6.70 20.77
C GLN A 51 33.80 -6.64 21.51
N ASN A 52 34.67 -5.64 21.21
CA ASN A 52 36.01 -5.48 21.72
C ASN A 52 36.91 -6.71 21.51
N ASP A 53 36.72 -7.37 20.37
CA ASP A 53 37.42 -8.59 19.97
C ASP A 53 38.57 -8.36 18.96
N GLY A 54 38.95 -7.08 18.74
CA GLY A 54 39.95 -6.66 17.75
C GLY A 54 39.42 -6.57 16.33
N LEU A 55 38.15 -6.97 16.05
CA LEU A 55 37.49 -6.89 14.76
C LEU A 55 36.56 -5.69 14.62
N ASP A 56 36.47 -4.83 15.60
CA ASP A 56 35.56 -3.70 15.64
C ASP A 56 35.70 -2.73 14.45
N GLN A 57 36.92 -2.60 13.89
CA GLN A 57 37.13 -1.79 12.70
C GLN A 57 36.47 -2.39 11.47
N TYR A 58 36.45 -3.71 11.34
CA TYR A 58 35.77 -4.41 10.23
C TYR A 58 34.25 -4.36 10.41
N HIS A 59 33.76 -4.47 11.65
CA HIS A 59 32.34 -4.27 11.97
C HIS A 59 31.87 -2.86 11.59
N ALA A 60 32.67 -1.83 11.90
CA ALA A 60 32.36 -0.46 11.53
C ALA A 60 32.33 -0.26 10.00
N GLU A 61 33.29 -0.85 9.28
CA GLU A 61 33.33 -0.78 7.81
C GLU A 61 32.13 -1.49 7.18
N LEU A 62 31.79 -2.70 7.65
CA LEU A 62 30.63 -3.43 7.18
C LEU A 62 29.34 -2.65 7.45
N ASN A 63 29.19 -2.08 8.63
CA ASN A 63 28.04 -1.22 8.96
C ASN A 63 27.95 -0.01 8.04
N ARG A 64 29.09 0.58 7.64
CA ARG A 64 29.15 1.68 6.66
C ARG A 64 28.71 1.23 5.27
N VAL A 65 29.13 0.07 4.80
CA VAL A 65 28.70 -0.50 3.51
C VAL A 65 27.20 -0.78 3.51
N ILE A 66 26.69 -1.40 4.57
CA ILE A 66 25.25 -1.67 4.75
C ILE A 66 24.46 -0.36 4.72
N MET A 67 24.90 0.67 5.46
CA MET A 67 24.25 1.98 5.48
C MET A 67 24.27 2.65 4.10
N ASN A 68 25.38 2.62 3.39
CA ASN A 68 25.48 3.21 2.06
C ASN A 68 24.52 2.54 1.06
N ARG A 69 24.39 1.21 1.12
CA ARG A 69 23.42 0.48 0.31
C ARG A 69 21.97 0.85 0.66
N ALA A 70 21.65 0.96 1.95
CA ALA A 70 20.32 1.37 2.40
C ALA A 70 19.97 2.79 1.96
N LYS A 71 20.91 3.73 2.05
CA LYS A 71 20.74 5.12 1.57
C LYS A 71 20.63 5.22 0.05
N GLY A 72 21.22 4.29 -0.69
CA GLY A 72 21.15 4.24 -2.16
C GLY A 72 19.75 3.95 -2.72
N SER A 73 18.81 3.50 -1.89
CA SER A 73 17.40 3.28 -2.23
C SER A 73 16.55 4.56 -2.04
N ASN A 74 17.01 5.72 -2.49
CA ASN A 74 16.31 7.01 -2.37
C ASN A 74 15.86 7.40 -0.96
N GLY A 75 16.36 6.71 0.09
CA GLY A 75 16.02 6.99 1.49
C GLY A 75 14.56 6.70 1.86
N ILE A 76 13.88 5.84 1.10
CA ILE A 76 12.49 5.44 1.37
C ILE A 76 12.36 3.94 1.56
N THR A 77 11.39 3.55 2.37
CA THR A 77 10.86 2.18 2.48
C THR A 77 9.48 2.15 1.88
N GLN A 78 9.23 1.22 0.98
CA GLN A 78 7.93 1.03 0.36
C GLN A 78 7.21 -0.16 0.98
N GLU A 79 5.99 0.06 1.46
CA GLU A 79 5.10 -0.98 1.98
C GLU A 79 3.84 -1.08 1.11
N LYS A 80 3.32 -2.29 0.95
CA LYS A 80 2.17 -2.58 0.10
C LYS A 80 1.08 -3.26 0.93
N TYR A 81 -0.12 -2.72 0.87
CA TYR A 81 -1.26 -3.23 1.64
C TYR A 81 -2.43 -3.53 0.73
N MET A 82 -3.20 -4.55 1.08
CA MET A 82 -4.48 -4.87 0.46
C MET A 82 -5.56 -4.84 1.55
N THR A 83 -6.59 -4.05 1.33
CA THR A 83 -7.74 -3.95 2.23
C THR A 83 -8.97 -4.48 1.52
N LEU A 84 -9.61 -5.48 2.09
CA LEU A 84 -10.90 -5.99 1.63
C LEU A 84 -12.02 -5.38 2.47
N THR A 85 -13.05 -4.87 1.81
CA THR A 85 -14.23 -4.30 2.46
C THR A 85 -15.47 -4.95 1.90
N ALA A 86 -16.34 -5.46 2.78
CA ALA A 86 -17.61 -6.06 2.39
C ALA A 86 -18.65 -5.83 3.49
N LYS A 87 -19.92 -5.70 3.09
CA LYS A 87 -21.04 -5.56 4.01
C LYS A 87 -21.60 -6.94 4.35
N ARG A 88 -21.78 -7.26 5.64
CA ARG A 88 -22.34 -8.54 6.10
C ARG A 88 -23.40 -8.27 7.18
N LYS A 89 -24.33 -9.21 7.34
CA LYS A 89 -25.48 -9.04 8.26
C LYS A 89 -25.05 -9.06 9.71
N ASN A 90 -24.06 -9.91 10.04
CA ASN A 90 -23.58 -10.08 11.40
C ASN A 90 -22.08 -10.43 11.43
N ILE A 91 -21.51 -10.45 12.62
CA ILE A 91 -20.07 -10.67 12.82
C ILE A 91 -19.62 -12.09 12.42
N GLU A 92 -20.50 -13.07 12.57
CA GLU A 92 -20.18 -14.47 12.23
C GLU A 92 -20.06 -14.64 10.72
N GLU A 93 -20.99 -14.08 9.94
CA GLU A 93 -20.89 -14.03 8.48
C GLU A 93 -19.65 -13.26 8.02
N ALA A 94 -19.33 -12.14 8.68
CA ALA A 94 -18.13 -11.37 8.39
C ALA A 94 -16.86 -12.20 8.62
N ARG A 95 -16.74 -12.87 9.75
CA ARG A 95 -15.57 -13.73 10.07
C ARG A 95 -15.39 -14.84 9.03
N GLN A 96 -16.48 -15.52 8.68
CA GLN A 96 -16.45 -16.60 7.68
C GLN A 96 -16.06 -16.06 6.29
N PHE A 97 -16.62 -14.94 5.90
CA PHE A 97 -16.33 -14.31 4.61
C PHE A 97 -14.87 -13.89 4.53
N PHE A 98 -14.39 -13.06 5.46
CA PHE A 98 -13.02 -12.58 5.44
C PHE A 98 -12.00 -13.68 5.67
N GLY A 99 -12.33 -14.72 6.43
CA GLY A 99 -11.50 -15.91 6.57
C GLY A 99 -11.29 -16.65 5.26
N ARG A 100 -12.36 -16.84 4.47
CA ARG A 100 -12.29 -17.44 3.12
C ARG A 100 -11.56 -16.55 2.13
N ALA A 101 -11.95 -15.29 2.07
CA ALA A 101 -11.34 -14.31 1.17
C ALA A 101 -9.83 -14.15 1.42
N GLY A 102 -9.42 -14.09 2.69
CA GLY A 102 -8.01 -14.00 3.06
C GLY A 102 -7.20 -15.24 2.66
N LYS A 103 -7.77 -16.45 2.82
CA LYS A 103 -7.13 -17.70 2.35
C LYS A 103 -7.01 -17.72 0.83
N SER A 104 -8.08 -17.37 0.11
CA SER A 104 -8.07 -17.31 -1.35
C SER A 104 -7.04 -16.33 -1.88
N LEU A 105 -6.97 -15.14 -1.28
CA LEU A 105 -5.98 -14.13 -1.62
C LEU A 105 -4.54 -14.63 -1.34
N SER A 106 -4.32 -15.29 -0.20
CA SER A 106 -3.01 -15.86 0.14
C SER A 106 -2.54 -16.88 -0.88
N ILE A 107 -3.44 -17.80 -1.28
CA ILE A 107 -3.14 -18.81 -2.32
C ILE A 107 -2.86 -18.13 -3.67
N GLY A 108 -3.67 -17.15 -4.05
CA GLY A 108 -3.47 -16.38 -5.27
C GLY A 108 -2.11 -15.69 -5.32
N MET A 109 -1.72 -15.05 -4.22
CA MET A 109 -0.43 -14.36 -4.13
C MET A 109 0.77 -15.32 -4.10
N GLN A 110 0.62 -16.50 -3.51
CA GLN A 110 1.67 -17.55 -3.59
C GLN A 110 1.96 -17.98 -5.02
N ARG A 111 0.93 -18.04 -5.89
CA ARG A 111 1.11 -18.33 -7.32
C ARG A 111 1.88 -17.23 -8.05
N LEU A 112 1.88 -16.02 -7.53
CA LEU A 112 2.65 -14.89 -8.00
C LEU A 112 4.04 -14.80 -7.34
N ALA A 113 4.51 -15.89 -6.72
CA ALA A 113 5.75 -15.93 -5.92
C ALA A 113 5.82 -14.82 -4.85
N SER A 114 4.66 -14.41 -4.34
CA SER A 114 4.51 -13.39 -3.31
C SER A 114 3.80 -13.96 -2.07
N SER A 115 3.88 -13.25 -0.95
CA SER A 115 3.21 -13.64 0.28
C SER A 115 2.41 -12.48 0.86
N VAL A 116 1.29 -12.81 1.51
CA VAL A 116 0.48 -11.85 2.27
C VAL A 116 0.42 -12.26 3.74
N LYS A 117 0.54 -11.26 4.61
CA LYS A 117 0.41 -11.42 6.05
C LYS A 117 -0.77 -10.58 6.54
N LEU A 118 -1.69 -11.24 7.26
CA LEU A 118 -2.80 -10.56 7.90
C LEU A 118 -2.26 -9.57 8.94
N GLN A 119 -2.71 -8.33 8.87
CA GLN A 119 -2.31 -7.29 9.80
C GLN A 119 -3.20 -7.29 11.04
N SER A 120 -2.58 -7.17 12.22
CA SER A 120 -3.29 -6.95 13.48
C SER A 120 -3.89 -5.53 13.53
N ASN A 121 -4.84 -5.30 14.41
CA ASN A 121 -5.40 -3.95 14.63
C ASN A 121 -4.32 -2.96 15.05
N HIS A 122 -3.41 -3.36 15.92
CA HIS A 122 -2.27 -2.52 16.33
C HIS A 122 -1.41 -2.09 15.14
N ASN A 123 -1.03 -3.02 14.24
CA ASN A 123 -0.27 -2.69 13.03
C ASN A 123 -1.05 -1.76 12.09
N ARG A 124 -2.38 -1.93 11.98
CA ARG A 124 -3.21 -1.03 11.19
C ARG A 124 -3.21 0.40 11.74
N PHE A 125 -3.33 0.56 13.06
CA PHE A 125 -3.24 1.87 13.70
C PHE A 125 -1.86 2.48 13.52
N ARG A 126 -0.79 1.68 13.66
CA ARG A 126 0.57 2.13 13.43
C ARG A 126 0.78 2.64 12.00
N ILE A 127 0.25 1.96 10.98
CA ILE A 127 0.35 2.39 9.59
C ILE A 127 -0.28 3.78 9.39
N LEU A 128 -1.48 3.98 9.95
CA LEU A 128 -2.17 5.26 9.87
C LEU A 128 -1.45 6.34 10.67
N HIS A 129 -1.01 6.02 11.88
CA HIS A 129 -0.28 6.92 12.75
C HIS A 129 1.02 7.41 12.09
N ASP A 130 1.86 6.48 11.62
CA ASP A 130 3.16 6.81 11.03
C ASP A 130 3.04 7.65 9.76
N PHE A 131 1.88 7.57 9.08
CA PHE A 131 1.59 8.43 7.93
C PHE A 131 1.11 9.82 8.35
N MET A 132 0.20 9.89 9.33
CA MET A 132 -0.43 11.14 9.75
C MET A 132 0.43 11.94 10.74
N ARG A 133 1.33 11.28 11.47
CA ARG A 133 2.20 11.84 12.50
C ARG A 133 3.64 11.32 12.33
N PRO A 134 4.34 11.68 11.25
CA PRO A 134 5.65 11.12 10.92
C PRO A 134 6.72 11.41 11.97
N ASP A 135 6.59 12.50 12.70
CA ASP A 135 7.57 12.93 13.74
C ASP A 135 7.39 12.23 15.08
N HIS A 136 6.33 11.45 15.23
CA HIS A 136 5.99 10.78 16.48
C HIS A 136 5.95 9.27 16.29
N ARG A 137 6.68 8.51 17.11
CA ARG A 137 6.62 7.04 17.06
C ARG A 137 5.49 6.54 17.95
N MET A 138 4.62 5.70 17.37
CA MET A 138 3.61 5.00 18.13
C MET A 138 4.23 3.84 18.91
N THR A 139 4.02 3.80 20.22
CA THR A 139 4.41 2.69 21.09
C THR A 139 3.29 1.66 21.25
N HIS A 140 3.61 0.45 21.68
CA HIS A 140 2.59 -0.58 21.98
C HIS A 140 1.66 -0.16 23.11
N ASP A 141 2.20 0.54 24.09
CA ASP A 141 1.47 0.98 25.28
C ASP A 141 0.44 2.06 24.96
N ASP A 142 0.67 2.89 23.92
CA ASP A 142 -0.24 3.96 23.51
C ASP A 142 -1.61 3.44 23.11
N THR A 143 -1.67 2.32 22.36
CA THR A 143 -2.94 1.74 21.91
C THR A 143 -3.72 1.11 23.05
N ASP A 144 -3.05 0.35 23.90
CA ASP A 144 -3.68 -0.36 25.01
C ASP A 144 -4.14 0.61 26.12
N GLU A 145 -3.37 1.69 26.33
CA GLU A 145 -3.74 2.73 27.27
C GLU A 145 -4.94 3.54 26.80
N LEU A 146 -5.00 3.91 25.52
CA LEU A 146 -6.12 4.63 24.96
C LEU A 146 -7.40 3.80 25.01
N MET A 147 -7.31 2.50 24.69
CA MET A 147 -8.46 1.58 24.79
C MET A 147 -8.94 1.42 26.23
N ARG A 148 -8.01 1.31 27.19
CA ARG A 148 -8.35 1.24 28.63
C ARG A 148 -8.99 2.53 29.14
N ARG A 149 -8.59 3.69 28.63
CA ARG A 149 -9.15 4.99 28.99
C ARG A 149 -10.49 5.29 28.28
N GLY A 150 -11.00 4.39 27.43
CA GLY A 150 -12.23 4.60 26.68
C GLY A 150 -12.16 5.72 25.65
N ARG A 151 -10.96 6.10 25.21
CA ARG A 151 -10.77 7.10 24.16
C ARG A 151 -11.09 6.51 22.79
N HIS A 152 -11.46 7.39 21.86
CA HIS A 152 -11.75 6.99 20.50
C HIS A 152 -10.45 6.56 19.79
N PHE A 153 -10.53 5.49 18.99
CA PHE A 153 -9.36 4.97 18.25
C PHE A 153 -8.72 6.00 17.31
N ALA A 154 -9.49 6.98 16.83
CA ALA A 154 -8.96 8.09 16.02
C ALA A 154 -7.92 8.93 16.75
N ASP A 155 -8.01 9.03 18.09
CA ASP A 155 -7.04 9.77 18.90
C ASP A 155 -5.62 9.19 18.81
N VAL A 156 -5.50 7.92 18.37
CA VAL A 156 -4.21 7.25 18.17
C VAL A 156 -3.46 7.83 16.98
N PHE A 157 -4.15 8.09 15.86
CA PHE A 157 -3.47 8.42 14.61
C PHE A 157 -3.83 9.78 14.03
N CYS A 158 -4.93 10.41 14.46
CA CYS A 158 -5.27 11.73 13.95
C CYS A 158 -4.24 12.79 14.40
N PRO A 159 -3.87 13.73 13.52
CA PRO A 159 -3.10 14.91 13.90
C PRO A 159 -3.80 15.71 14.99
N LEU A 160 -3.04 16.40 15.84
CA LEU A 160 -3.59 17.23 16.91
C LEU A 160 -4.27 18.49 16.37
N ALA A 161 -3.78 19.00 15.23
CA ALA A 161 -4.34 20.15 14.56
C ALA A 161 -4.41 19.93 13.05
N LEU A 162 -5.51 20.36 12.45
CA LEU A 162 -5.72 20.37 11.00
C LEU A 162 -6.20 21.76 10.59
N ARG A 163 -5.47 22.40 9.67
CA ARG A 163 -5.88 23.65 9.04
C ARG A 163 -6.03 23.42 7.55
N TYR A 164 -7.23 23.68 7.04
CA TYR A 164 -7.53 23.51 5.62
C TYR A 164 -7.23 24.79 4.85
N HIS A 165 -6.37 24.69 3.86
CA HIS A 165 -6.09 25.70 2.86
C HIS A 165 -6.66 25.28 1.51
N LYS A 166 -6.63 26.17 0.52
CA LYS A 166 -7.20 25.90 -0.80
C LYS A 166 -6.57 24.69 -1.49
N ASP A 167 -5.25 24.54 -1.39
CA ASP A 167 -4.49 23.58 -2.17
C ASP A 167 -3.73 22.55 -1.30
N TYR A 168 -3.77 22.68 0.02
CA TYR A 168 -3.07 21.80 0.96
C TYR A 168 -3.73 21.81 2.34
N ILE A 169 -3.34 20.87 3.16
CA ILE A 169 -3.73 20.76 4.57
C ILE A 169 -2.46 20.95 5.39
N GLU A 170 -2.51 21.85 6.36
CA GLU A 170 -1.46 22.01 7.36
C GLU A 170 -1.80 21.14 8.58
N THR A 171 -0.84 20.38 9.04
CA THR A 171 -0.92 19.54 10.25
C THR A 171 0.10 20.01 11.27
N ASP A 172 0.05 19.51 12.48
CA ASP A 172 1.08 19.72 13.51
C ASP A 172 2.46 19.18 13.08
N SER A 173 2.51 18.22 12.14
CA SER A 173 3.75 17.59 11.66
C SER A 173 4.23 18.10 10.30
N GLY A 174 3.47 19.00 9.62
CA GLY A 174 3.85 19.51 8.30
C GLY A 174 2.68 19.75 7.36
N PHE A 175 2.92 19.59 6.07
CA PHE A 175 1.94 19.90 5.02
C PHE A 175 1.56 18.65 4.24
N MET A 176 0.29 18.51 3.93
CA MET A 176 -0.27 17.40 3.17
C MET A 176 -1.06 17.90 1.98
N ARG A 177 -0.95 17.22 0.85
CA ARG A 177 -1.76 17.47 -0.33
C ARG A 177 -2.38 16.17 -0.83
N VAL A 178 -3.66 16.20 -1.18
CA VAL A 178 -4.37 15.09 -1.80
C VAL A 178 -4.48 15.37 -3.29
N LEU A 179 -4.12 14.40 -4.10
CA LEU A 179 -4.28 14.41 -5.56
C LEU A 179 -5.14 13.22 -5.95
N PHE A 180 -5.96 13.37 -6.96
CA PHE A 180 -6.71 12.27 -7.56
C PHE A 180 -6.64 12.35 -9.08
N VAL A 181 -6.78 11.22 -9.73
CA VAL A 181 -6.85 11.14 -11.19
C VAL A 181 -8.28 11.39 -11.59
N GLU A 182 -8.54 12.51 -12.24
CA GLU A 182 -9.87 12.90 -12.71
C GLU A 182 -10.26 12.15 -13.97
N GLU A 183 -9.33 12.09 -14.93
CA GLU A 183 -9.52 11.36 -16.19
C GLU A 183 -8.31 10.45 -16.46
N PHE A 184 -8.60 9.22 -16.82
CA PHE A 184 -7.55 8.30 -17.24
C PHE A 184 -7.28 8.49 -18.74
N PRO A 185 -6.00 8.60 -19.15
CA PRO A 185 -5.66 8.60 -20.57
C PRO A 185 -6.05 7.26 -21.20
N SER A 186 -6.29 7.28 -22.50
CA SER A 186 -6.62 6.06 -23.28
C SER A 186 -5.55 4.97 -23.17
N ARG A 187 -4.32 5.35 -22.88
CA ARG A 187 -3.20 4.45 -22.62
C ARG A 187 -2.46 4.91 -21.38
N LEU A 188 -2.43 4.07 -20.35
CA LEU A 188 -1.67 4.26 -19.13
C LEU A 188 -0.44 3.35 -19.16
N SER A 189 0.74 3.91 -18.93
CA SER A 189 1.98 3.15 -18.77
C SER A 189 2.11 2.68 -17.32
N ASP A 190 2.64 1.46 -17.12
CA ASP A 190 3.01 0.93 -15.79
C ASP A 190 4.10 1.80 -15.13
N GLU A 191 4.87 2.55 -15.92
CA GLU A 191 5.90 3.47 -15.45
C GLU A 191 5.34 4.54 -14.53
N LEU A 192 4.10 5.00 -14.76
CA LEU A 192 3.50 6.05 -13.93
C LEU A 192 3.49 5.70 -12.44
N VAL A 193 3.05 4.49 -12.10
CA VAL A 193 3.01 4.05 -10.69
C VAL A 193 4.44 3.87 -10.17
N HIS A 194 5.34 3.33 -11.00
CA HIS A 194 6.74 3.16 -10.65
C HIS A 194 7.42 4.51 -10.36
N ASP A 195 7.25 5.49 -11.23
CA ASP A 195 7.86 6.82 -11.11
C ASP A 195 7.31 7.58 -9.91
N LEU A 196 5.98 7.57 -9.74
CA LEU A 196 5.36 8.18 -8.56
C LEU A 196 5.90 7.55 -7.26
N MET A 197 5.94 6.22 -7.19
CA MET A 197 6.40 5.53 -5.99
C MET A 197 7.93 5.54 -5.84
N GLY A 198 8.66 5.91 -6.88
CA GLY A 198 10.11 6.14 -6.85
C GLY A 198 10.53 7.50 -6.26
N LEU A 199 9.57 8.43 -6.07
CA LEU A 199 9.87 9.73 -5.49
C LEU A 199 10.34 9.59 -4.03
N PRO A 200 11.43 10.29 -3.63
CA PRO A 200 11.96 10.26 -2.26
C PRO A 200 11.10 11.13 -1.32
N LYS A 201 9.81 10.85 -1.28
CA LYS A 201 8.81 11.59 -0.50
C LYS A 201 7.92 10.62 0.27
N GLN A 202 7.46 11.07 1.43
CA GLN A 202 6.38 10.39 2.13
C GLN A 202 5.10 10.51 1.31
N MET A 203 4.56 9.38 0.89
CA MET A 203 3.41 9.35 0.00
C MET A 203 2.58 8.10 0.22
N VAL A 204 1.28 8.24 0.03
CA VAL A 204 0.34 7.12 -0.06
C VAL A 204 -0.36 7.18 -1.42
N LEU A 205 -0.25 6.10 -2.17
CA LEU A 205 -1.02 5.88 -3.39
C LEU A 205 -2.07 4.81 -3.11
N SER A 206 -3.34 5.11 -3.35
CA SER A 206 -4.46 4.19 -3.19
C SER A 206 -5.15 3.93 -4.51
N MET A 207 -5.44 2.66 -4.78
CA MET A 207 -6.24 2.21 -5.92
C MET A 207 -7.44 1.44 -5.39
N ASP A 208 -8.64 1.94 -5.65
CA ASP A 208 -9.89 1.27 -5.30
C ASP A 208 -10.35 0.40 -6.48
N ILE A 209 -10.63 -0.87 -6.20
CA ILE A 209 -11.05 -1.88 -7.18
C ILE A 209 -12.43 -2.37 -6.78
N GLU A 210 -13.40 -2.13 -7.64
CA GLU A 210 -14.77 -2.60 -7.48
C GLU A 210 -15.07 -3.68 -8.52
N PRO A 211 -15.25 -4.94 -8.11
CA PRO A 211 -15.68 -5.98 -9.03
C PRO A 211 -17.09 -5.68 -9.57
N VAL A 212 -17.27 -5.79 -10.86
CA VAL A 212 -18.59 -5.69 -11.51
C VAL A 212 -19.05 -7.07 -11.94
N ASN A 213 -20.36 -7.28 -11.99
CA ASN A 213 -20.88 -8.53 -12.52
C ASN A 213 -20.62 -8.64 -14.04
N THR A 214 -20.54 -9.87 -14.53
CA THR A 214 -20.20 -10.17 -15.94
C THR A 214 -21.10 -9.45 -16.95
N GLN A 215 -22.39 -9.35 -16.67
CA GLN A 215 -23.33 -8.65 -17.57
C GLN A 215 -23.03 -7.15 -17.64
N THR A 216 -22.73 -6.52 -16.51
CA THR A 216 -22.35 -5.11 -16.47
C THR A 216 -21.01 -4.89 -17.15
N ALA A 217 -20.05 -5.80 -16.97
CA ALA A 217 -18.75 -5.75 -17.63
C ALA A 217 -18.90 -5.82 -19.16
N HIS A 218 -19.70 -6.76 -19.69
CA HIS A 218 -19.97 -6.83 -21.13
C HIS A 218 -20.60 -5.55 -21.67
N LYS A 219 -21.62 -5.02 -21.00
CA LYS A 219 -22.25 -3.75 -21.42
C LYS A 219 -21.27 -2.57 -21.45
N LEU A 220 -20.34 -2.51 -20.49
CA LEU A 220 -19.30 -1.48 -20.47
C LEU A 220 -18.31 -1.64 -21.63
N LEU A 221 -17.88 -2.88 -21.91
CA LEU A 221 -16.98 -3.18 -23.01
C LEU A 221 -17.63 -2.88 -24.37
N ASP A 222 -18.89 -3.29 -24.57
CA ASP A 222 -19.66 -3.02 -25.78
C ASP A 222 -19.81 -1.50 -26.02
N LYS A 223 -20.08 -0.74 -24.95
CA LYS A 223 -20.17 0.73 -25.02
C LYS A 223 -18.84 1.37 -25.42
N ILE A 224 -17.73 0.88 -24.87
CA ILE A 224 -16.39 1.38 -25.23
C ILE A 224 -16.06 1.01 -26.67
N ALA A 225 -16.34 -0.22 -27.12
CA ALA A 225 -16.11 -0.66 -28.49
C ALA A 225 -16.88 0.21 -29.50
N LEU A 226 -18.16 0.45 -29.23
CA LEU A 226 -19.00 1.32 -30.07
C LEU A 226 -18.52 2.76 -30.11
N SER A 227 -18.00 3.29 -28.99
CA SER A 227 -17.39 4.62 -28.93
C SER A 227 -16.14 4.71 -29.82
N VAL A 228 -15.26 3.70 -29.74
CA VAL A 228 -14.04 3.65 -30.57
C VAL A 228 -14.39 3.52 -32.06
N GLU A 229 -15.38 2.68 -32.45
CA GLU A 229 -15.84 2.56 -33.81
C GLU A 229 -16.43 3.86 -34.37
N SER A 230 -17.21 4.58 -33.53
CA SER A 230 -17.75 5.90 -33.87
C SER A 230 -16.68 6.94 -34.10
N ASP A 231 -15.63 6.94 -33.28
CA ASP A 231 -14.51 7.86 -33.40
C ASP A 231 -13.65 7.58 -34.64
N ILE A 232 -13.41 6.31 -34.97
CA ILE A 232 -12.74 5.89 -36.22
C ILE A 232 -13.54 6.35 -37.44
N GLY A 233 -14.88 6.20 -37.43
CA GLY A 233 -15.74 6.64 -38.52
C GLY A 233 -15.80 8.17 -38.71
N ARG A 234 -15.37 8.97 -37.74
CA ARG A 234 -15.25 10.44 -37.86
C ARG A 234 -13.93 10.91 -38.48
N TRP A 235 -12.93 10.04 -38.51
CA TRP A 235 -11.59 10.34 -39.05
C TRP A 235 -11.38 9.78 -40.48
N GLN A 236 -12.35 9.08 -41.03
CA GLN A 236 -12.44 8.70 -42.43
C GLN A 236 -13.33 9.66 -43.20
#